data_2c2e2308206699aee5cbd6f32ffc0e01
#
_entry.id   2c2e2308206699aee5cbd6f32ffc0e01
#
_cell.length_a   1.000
_cell.length_b   1.000
_cell.length_c   1.000
_cell.angle_alpha   90.00
_cell.angle_beta   90.00
_cell.angle_gamma   90.00
#
_symmetry.space_group_name_H-M   'P 1'
#
loop_
_entity.id
_entity.type
_entity.pdbx_description
1 polymer ?
#
loop_
_entity_poly.entity_id
_entity_poly.type
_entity_poly.pdbx_seq_one_letter_code
_entity_poly.pdbx_strand_id
1 'polypeptide(L)'
;MALIAYDSADAAAFEATRHLPDVALGTWRDAITRYLGPRPGLRLLDLGCGTGSWSRAFRSWWSDAEVVAVEPSAAMRERAVHRPVLAGSAEEIPLDDSSVDAVWLSTVIHHGPDLAAAAREVRRVVRPGAPVLIRSAFAGRHEAITLFRYFPEAIAVLNSYPSVADVEAAFAVAGFTTAGFEQVPQLTAPSLRKAAASLRREAHTPLQMISDEAYAAGVVRLRKAAETETGPVVDALDLLVLR
;
A
#
# COMPACT_ATOMS: atom_id res chain seq x y z
N MET A 1 -3.46 -17.08 6.59
CA MET A 1 -2.98 -16.38 7.80
C MET A 1 -2.14 -15.21 7.32
N ALA A 2 -2.41 -13.97 7.79
CA ALA A 2 -1.64 -12.80 7.36
C ALA A 2 -0.14 -13.02 7.56
N LEU A 3 0.70 -12.47 6.66
CA LEU A 3 2.17 -12.61 6.72
C LEU A 3 2.75 -12.08 8.05
N ILE A 4 2.15 -11.01 8.58
CA ILE A 4 2.52 -10.40 9.87
C ILE A 4 1.24 -9.92 10.56
N ALA A 5 1.13 -10.15 11.88
CA ALA A 5 0.13 -9.51 12.72
C ALA A 5 0.74 -8.22 13.28
N TYR A 6 0.28 -7.08 12.81
CA TYR A 6 0.76 -5.77 13.29
C TYR A 6 0.37 -5.54 14.75
N ASP A 7 1.37 -5.41 15.60
CA ASP A 7 1.22 -5.02 17.00
C ASP A 7 1.33 -3.50 17.21
N SER A 8 1.34 -3.07 18.48
CA SER A 8 1.43 -1.64 18.81
C SER A 8 2.79 -1.02 18.46
N ALA A 9 3.89 -1.80 18.44
CA ALA A 9 5.21 -1.33 18.08
C ALA A 9 5.33 -1.16 16.57
N ASP A 10 4.81 -2.13 15.80
CA ASP A 10 4.73 -2.05 14.34
C ASP A 10 3.87 -0.86 13.90
N ALA A 11 2.71 -0.66 14.52
CA ALA A 11 1.82 0.47 14.22
C ALA A 11 2.50 1.82 14.50
N ALA A 12 3.28 1.93 15.58
CA ALA A 12 4.04 3.13 15.91
C ALA A 12 5.17 3.39 14.91
N ALA A 13 5.92 2.36 14.52
CA ALA A 13 6.99 2.45 13.53
C ALA A 13 6.43 2.82 12.15
N PHE A 14 5.29 2.23 11.77
CA PHE A 14 4.60 2.52 10.52
C PHE A 14 4.15 3.99 10.48
N GLU A 15 3.47 4.46 11.52
CA GLU A 15 3.04 5.86 11.64
C GLU A 15 4.22 6.83 11.53
N ALA A 16 5.33 6.55 12.23
CA ALA A 16 6.48 7.44 12.29
C ALA A 16 7.26 7.55 10.97
N THR A 17 7.17 6.55 10.07
CA THR A 17 8.11 6.42 8.94
C THR A 17 7.46 6.24 7.57
N ARG A 18 6.19 5.90 7.49
CA ARG A 18 5.51 5.55 6.22
C ARG A 18 4.67 6.68 5.64
N HIS A 19 4.93 7.92 6.04
CA HIS A 19 4.30 9.08 5.45
C HIS A 19 5.03 9.50 4.17
N LEU A 20 4.30 9.55 3.06
CA LEU A 20 4.81 10.14 1.84
C LEU A 20 4.81 11.67 1.96
N PRO A 21 5.87 12.36 1.52
CA PRO A 21 5.86 13.82 1.43
C PRO A 21 4.83 14.30 0.39
N ASP A 22 4.36 15.55 0.53
CA ASP A 22 3.30 16.12 -0.31
C ASP A 22 3.57 16.00 -1.81
N VAL A 23 4.83 16.14 -2.23
CA VAL A 23 5.23 15.95 -3.65
C VAL A 23 4.93 14.54 -4.14
N ALA A 24 5.25 13.52 -3.34
CA ALA A 24 4.96 12.13 -3.69
C ALA A 24 3.46 11.84 -3.65
N LEU A 25 2.74 12.42 -2.70
CA LEU A 25 1.27 12.37 -2.63
C LEU A 25 0.64 13.02 -3.87
N GLY A 26 1.20 14.13 -4.38
CA GLY A 26 0.75 14.79 -5.62
C GLY A 26 0.84 13.86 -6.83
N THR A 27 1.97 13.16 -7.02
CA THR A 27 2.14 12.19 -8.10
C THR A 27 1.08 11.09 -8.05
N TRP A 28 0.81 10.56 -6.85
CA TRP A 28 -0.23 9.56 -6.64
C TRP A 28 -1.63 10.11 -6.88
N ARG A 29 -1.91 11.35 -6.42
CA ARG A 29 -3.20 12.00 -6.70
C ARG A 29 -3.48 12.06 -8.19
N ASP A 30 -2.48 12.45 -8.98
CA ASP A 30 -2.65 12.59 -10.43
C ASP A 30 -2.86 11.23 -11.09
N ALA A 31 -2.12 10.18 -10.66
CA ALA A 31 -2.31 8.81 -11.13
C ALA A 31 -3.72 8.28 -10.81
N ILE A 32 -4.16 8.41 -9.56
CA ILE A 32 -5.46 7.92 -9.09
C ILE A 32 -6.60 8.69 -9.77
N THR A 33 -6.49 10.01 -9.95
CA THR A 33 -7.52 10.87 -10.56
C THR A 33 -7.86 10.42 -11.98
N ARG A 34 -6.88 9.95 -12.75
CA ARG A 34 -7.09 9.45 -14.13
C ARG A 34 -8.10 8.29 -14.19
N TYR A 35 -8.11 7.44 -13.17
CA TYR A 35 -8.97 6.25 -13.14
C TYR A 35 -10.23 6.44 -12.30
N LEU A 36 -10.14 7.23 -11.23
CA LEU A 36 -11.23 7.43 -10.29
C LEU A 36 -12.34 8.33 -10.85
N GLY A 37 -11.98 9.38 -11.62
CA GLY A 37 -12.95 10.38 -12.09
C GLY A 37 -13.68 11.03 -10.90
N PRO A 38 -12.98 11.77 -10.02
CA PRO A 38 -13.58 12.31 -8.80
C PRO A 38 -14.76 13.24 -9.12
N ARG A 39 -15.84 13.08 -8.36
CA ARG A 39 -17.10 13.82 -8.49
C ARG A 39 -17.70 14.07 -7.12
N PRO A 40 -18.58 15.09 -6.97
CA PRO A 40 -19.32 15.28 -5.72
C PRO A 40 -20.07 14.01 -5.29
N GLY A 41 -20.03 13.70 -4.01
CA GLY A 41 -20.66 12.50 -3.44
C GLY A 41 -19.97 11.17 -3.77
N LEU A 42 -18.74 11.21 -4.31
CA LEU A 42 -17.93 10.01 -4.50
C LEU A 42 -17.73 9.30 -3.16
N ARG A 43 -18.04 8.01 -3.09
CA ARG A 43 -17.82 7.16 -1.93
C ARG A 43 -16.66 6.21 -2.19
N LEU A 44 -15.51 6.46 -1.55
CA LEU A 44 -14.25 5.73 -1.75
C LEU A 44 -13.95 4.86 -0.54
N LEU A 45 -13.75 3.57 -0.75
CA LEU A 45 -13.27 2.64 0.27
C LEU A 45 -11.73 2.61 0.29
N ASP A 46 -11.13 2.93 1.42
CA ASP A 46 -9.71 2.69 1.74
C ASP A 46 -9.62 1.38 2.53
N LEU A 47 -9.35 0.28 1.82
CA LEU A 47 -9.38 -1.08 2.37
C LEU A 47 -7.99 -1.49 2.86
N GLY A 48 -7.88 -1.83 4.15
CA GLY A 48 -6.60 -2.01 4.84
C GLY A 48 -5.90 -0.66 5.03
N CYS A 49 -6.62 0.33 5.54
CA CYS A 49 -6.16 1.72 5.60
C CYS A 49 -4.98 1.94 6.55
N GLY A 50 -4.62 0.97 7.38
CA GLY A 50 -3.60 1.09 8.41
C GLY A 50 -3.89 2.25 9.37
N THR A 51 -2.95 3.17 9.51
CA THR A 51 -3.13 4.38 10.31
C THR A 51 -3.89 5.51 9.59
N GLY A 52 -4.49 5.25 8.43
CA GLY A 52 -5.40 6.18 7.74
C GLY A 52 -4.74 7.32 6.97
N SER A 53 -3.45 7.21 6.62
CA SER A 53 -2.72 8.25 5.88
C SER A 53 -3.33 8.52 4.50
N TRP A 54 -3.74 7.47 3.76
CA TRP A 54 -4.40 7.61 2.47
C TRP A 54 -5.80 8.18 2.62
N SER A 55 -6.57 7.70 3.58
CA SER A 55 -7.89 8.25 3.88
C SER A 55 -7.83 9.75 4.15
N ARG A 56 -6.84 10.22 4.91
CA ARG A 56 -6.61 11.65 5.15
C ARG A 56 -6.24 12.39 3.86
N ALA A 57 -5.37 11.83 3.02
CA ALA A 57 -5.00 12.42 1.74
C ALA A 57 -6.20 12.56 0.81
N PHE A 58 -7.02 11.52 0.67
CA PHE A 58 -8.23 11.56 -0.15
C PHE A 58 -9.22 12.65 0.31
N ARG A 59 -9.44 12.77 1.61
CA ARG A 59 -10.26 13.85 2.20
C ARG A 59 -9.71 15.25 1.91
N SER A 60 -8.38 15.40 1.91
CA SER A 60 -7.76 16.70 1.57
C SER A 60 -7.82 17.03 0.09
N TRP A 61 -7.81 16.03 -0.78
CA TRP A 61 -7.86 16.22 -2.23
C TRP A 61 -9.29 16.43 -2.75
N TRP A 62 -10.25 15.73 -2.16
CA TRP A 62 -11.65 15.70 -2.59
C TRP A 62 -12.56 15.89 -1.37
N SER A 63 -12.76 17.16 -0.98
CA SER A 63 -13.50 17.54 0.23
C SER A 63 -14.93 17.00 0.26
N ASP A 64 -15.54 16.85 -0.94
CA ASP A 64 -16.92 16.39 -1.09
C ASP A 64 -17.03 14.86 -1.21
N ALA A 65 -15.89 14.14 -1.17
CA ALA A 65 -15.90 12.68 -1.17
C ALA A 65 -16.14 12.13 0.24
N GLU A 66 -16.92 11.06 0.32
CA GLU A 66 -17.02 10.22 1.51
C GLU A 66 -15.91 9.17 1.46
N VAL A 67 -14.98 9.21 2.39
CA VAL A 67 -13.93 8.20 2.53
C VAL A 67 -14.32 7.25 3.65
N VAL A 68 -14.55 5.99 3.30
CA VAL A 68 -14.80 4.89 4.24
C VAL A 68 -13.50 4.14 4.44
N ALA A 69 -13.02 4.05 5.67
CA ALA A 69 -11.78 3.38 6.03
C ALA A 69 -12.07 2.06 6.75
N VAL A 70 -11.43 0.96 6.31
CA VAL A 70 -11.56 -0.37 6.90
C VAL A 70 -10.18 -0.91 7.22
N GLU A 71 -9.99 -1.45 8.44
CA GLU A 71 -8.69 -1.97 8.91
C GLU A 71 -8.89 -3.12 9.90
N PRO A 72 -8.24 -4.30 9.70
CA PRO A 72 -8.38 -5.42 10.63
C PRO A 72 -7.63 -5.22 11.95
N SER A 73 -6.45 -4.57 11.96
CA SER A 73 -5.62 -4.40 13.16
C SER A 73 -6.21 -3.35 14.11
N ALA A 74 -6.53 -3.76 15.34
CA ALA A 74 -6.97 -2.85 16.39
C ALA A 74 -5.89 -1.81 16.71
N ALA A 75 -4.61 -2.21 16.76
CA ALA A 75 -3.49 -1.31 17.03
C ALA A 75 -3.34 -0.21 15.96
N MET A 76 -3.57 -0.56 14.68
CA MET A 76 -3.58 0.43 13.58
C MET A 76 -4.78 1.37 13.70
N ARG A 77 -5.98 0.84 13.98
CA ARG A 77 -7.19 1.67 14.14
C ARG A 77 -7.08 2.66 15.29
N GLU A 78 -6.49 2.27 16.42
CA GLU A 78 -6.27 3.15 17.57
C GLU A 78 -5.40 4.37 17.24
N ARG A 79 -4.43 4.19 16.33
CA ARG A 79 -3.49 5.22 15.87
C ARG A 79 -3.96 5.97 14.61
N ALA A 80 -5.14 5.64 14.10
CA ALA A 80 -5.60 6.21 12.84
C ALA A 80 -5.78 7.74 12.92
N VAL A 81 -5.18 8.44 11.96
CA VAL A 81 -5.29 9.89 11.78
C VAL A 81 -6.56 10.31 11.02
N HIS A 82 -7.28 9.35 10.46
CA HIS A 82 -8.62 9.49 9.87
C HIS A 82 -9.62 8.71 10.72
N ARG A 83 -10.81 9.26 10.93
CA ARG A 83 -11.86 8.59 11.72
C ARG A 83 -13.24 8.89 11.12
N PRO A 84 -14.20 7.96 11.22
CA PRO A 84 -14.09 6.63 11.84
C PRO A 84 -13.33 5.63 10.95
N VAL A 85 -12.74 4.59 11.58
CA VAL A 85 -12.20 3.41 10.90
C VAL A 85 -13.00 2.20 11.35
N LEU A 86 -13.59 1.48 10.40
CA LEU A 86 -14.36 0.27 10.65
C LEU A 86 -13.42 -0.92 10.86
N ALA A 87 -13.80 -1.81 11.77
CA ALA A 87 -13.14 -3.10 11.92
C ALA A 87 -13.61 -4.06 10.83
N GLY A 88 -12.68 -4.62 10.05
CA GLY A 88 -12.98 -5.56 8.97
C GLY A 88 -11.73 -5.92 8.19
N SER A 89 -11.82 -6.91 7.32
CA SER A 89 -10.73 -7.38 6.47
C SER A 89 -11.12 -7.33 5.00
N ALA A 90 -10.17 -7.63 4.10
CA ALA A 90 -10.47 -7.74 2.68
C ALA A 90 -11.38 -8.93 2.34
N GLU A 91 -11.46 -9.92 3.22
CA GLU A 91 -12.29 -11.12 3.09
C GLU A 91 -13.67 -10.98 3.74
N GLU A 92 -13.84 -9.94 4.57
CA GLU A 92 -15.09 -9.62 5.27
C GLU A 92 -15.20 -8.10 5.43
N ILE A 93 -15.72 -7.44 4.39
CA ILE A 93 -15.85 -5.98 4.35
C ILE A 93 -17.19 -5.59 4.99
N PRO A 94 -17.21 -4.76 6.07
CA PRO A 94 -18.40 -4.40 6.81
C PRO A 94 -19.23 -3.31 6.12
N LEU A 95 -19.54 -3.50 4.84
CA LEU A 95 -20.30 -2.58 4.00
C LEU A 95 -21.37 -3.34 3.22
N ASP A 96 -22.43 -2.63 2.86
CA ASP A 96 -23.50 -3.16 2.01
C ASP A 96 -23.03 -3.41 0.57
N ASP A 97 -23.76 -4.26 -0.15
CA ASP A 97 -23.54 -4.55 -1.56
C ASP A 97 -23.64 -3.26 -2.40
N SER A 98 -22.78 -3.14 -3.41
CA SER A 98 -22.78 -2.03 -4.37
C SER A 98 -22.86 -0.65 -3.70
N SER A 99 -22.17 -0.48 -2.58
CA SER A 99 -22.23 0.72 -1.74
C SER A 99 -21.11 1.72 -1.99
N VAL A 100 -20.04 1.35 -2.71
CA VAL A 100 -18.89 2.24 -2.95
C VAL A 100 -18.61 2.46 -4.43
N ASP A 101 -18.12 3.64 -4.76
CA ASP A 101 -17.81 4.08 -6.14
C ASP A 101 -16.38 3.76 -6.56
N ALA A 102 -15.52 3.38 -5.62
CA ALA A 102 -14.17 2.90 -5.87
C ALA A 102 -13.60 2.20 -4.64
N VAL A 103 -12.60 1.34 -4.87
CA VAL A 103 -11.81 0.72 -3.80
C VAL A 103 -10.35 1.04 -4.01
N TRP A 104 -9.68 1.46 -2.94
CA TRP A 104 -8.24 1.65 -2.85
C TRP A 104 -7.64 0.62 -1.91
N LEU A 105 -6.61 -0.09 -2.39
CA LEU A 105 -5.78 -0.99 -1.59
C LEU A 105 -4.32 -0.53 -1.73
N SER A 106 -3.71 -0.14 -0.62
CA SER A 106 -2.31 0.31 -0.64
C SER A 106 -1.42 -0.58 0.20
N THR A 107 -0.58 -1.39 -0.46
CA THR A 107 0.34 -2.34 0.18
C THR A 107 -0.36 -3.35 1.11
N VAL A 108 -1.56 -3.78 0.72
CA VAL A 108 -2.44 -4.68 1.50
C VAL A 108 -2.53 -6.06 0.87
N ILE A 109 -2.46 -6.14 -0.46
CA ILE A 109 -2.80 -7.36 -1.22
C ILE A 109 -1.98 -8.59 -0.83
N HIS A 110 -0.78 -8.40 -0.30
CA HIS A 110 0.10 -9.47 0.16
C HIS A 110 -0.14 -9.90 1.62
N HIS A 111 -1.04 -9.22 2.33
CA HIS A 111 -1.40 -9.59 3.70
C HIS A 111 -2.65 -10.46 3.77
N GLY A 112 -3.48 -10.47 2.73
CA GLY A 112 -4.68 -11.31 2.66
C GLY A 112 -4.32 -12.77 2.41
N PRO A 113 -4.82 -13.71 3.21
CA PRO A 113 -4.54 -15.13 3.03
C PRO A 113 -5.28 -15.73 1.83
N ASP A 114 -6.37 -15.13 1.37
CA ASP A 114 -7.21 -15.62 0.28
C ASP A 114 -7.59 -14.47 -0.69
N LEU A 115 -6.83 -14.37 -1.78
CA LEU A 115 -7.09 -13.39 -2.83
C LEU A 115 -8.47 -13.55 -3.48
N ALA A 116 -8.95 -14.79 -3.60
CA ALA A 116 -10.24 -15.05 -4.22
C ALA A 116 -11.40 -14.62 -3.31
N ALA A 117 -11.27 -14.81 -1.98
CA ALA A 117 -12.23 -14.28 -1.02
C ALA A 117 -12.23 -12.75 -1.02
N ALA A 118 -11.05 -12.12 -1.01
CA ALA A 118 -10.91 -10.68 -1.11
C ALA A 118 -11.54 -10.12 -2.40
N ALA A 119 -11.29 -10.77 -3.54
CA ALA A 119 -11.86 -10.36 -4.83
C ALA A 119 -13.40 -10.44 -4.84
N ARG A 120 -13.99 -11.49 -4.24
CA ARG A 120 -15.45 -11.64 -4.10
C ARG A 120 -16.06 -10.53 -3.23
N GLU A 121 -15.44 -10.24 -2.08
CA GLU A 121 -15.92 -9.18 -1.17
C GLU A 121 -15.78 -7.79 -1.81
N VAL A 122 -14.64 -7.51 -2.45
CA VAL A 122 -14.46 -6.26 -3.22
C VAL A 122 -15.54 -6.17 -4.32
N ARG A 123 -15.83 -7.27 -5.05
CA ARG A 123 -16.89 -7.29 -6.06
C ARG A 123 -18.27 -7.04 -5.47
N ARG A 124 -18.55 -7.57 -4.28
CA ARG A 124 -19.83 -7.38 -3.59
C ARG A 124 -20.07 -5.90 -3.24
N VAL A 125 -19.07 -5.23 -2.67
CA VAL A 125 -19.24 -3.86 -2.15
C VAL A 125 -19.09 -2.78 -3.21
N VAL A 126 -18.34 -3.03 -4.30
CA VAL A 126 -18.11 -2.04 -5.36
C VAL A 126 -19.27 -2.00 -6.33
N ARG A 127 -19.68 -0.80 -6.75
CA ARG A 127 -20.71 -0.63 -7.80
C ARG A 127 -20.24 -1.19 -9.13
N PRO A 128 -21.16 -1.71 -9.98
CA PRO A 128 -20.79 -2.21 -11.29
C PRO A 128 -19.99 -1.19 -12.11
N GLY A 129 -18.85 -1.63 -12.68
CA GLY A 129 -17.96 -0.80 -13.51
C GLY A 129 -17.10 0.22 -12.75
N ALA A 130 -17.21 0.29 -11.42
CA ALA A 130 -16.38 1.15 -10.60
C ALA A 130 -14.94 0.59 -10.45
N PRO A 131 -13.92 1.45 -10.35
CA PRO A 131 -12.54 1.02 -10.33
C PRO A 131 -12.10 0.46 -8.97
N VAL A 132 -11.23 -0.55 -9.03
CA VAL A 132 -10.42 -1.04 -7.93
C VAL A 132 -8.98 -0.68 -8.23
N LEU A 133 -8.36 0.11 -7.36
CA LEU A 133 -7.01 0.62 -7.52
C LEU A 133 -6.09 -0.05 -6.48
N ILE A 134 -5.10 -0.79 -6.94
CA ILE A 134 -4.18 -1.56 -6.10
C ILE A 134 -2.77 -1.00 -6.27
N ARG A 135 -2.29 -0.30 -5.24
CA ARG A 135 -0.92 0.17 -5.11
C ARG A 135 -0.11 -0.85 -4.34
N SER A 136 0.91 -1.44 -4.96
CA SER A 136 1.74 -2.43 -4.27
C SER A 136 3.15 -2.55 -4.88
N ALA A 137 4.03 -3.26 -4.16
CA ALA A 137 5.14 -3.97 -4.74
C ALA A 137 4.68 -5.41 -4.98
N PHE A 138 4.86 -5.93 -6.19
CA PHE A 138 4.48 -7.29 -6.57
C PHE A 138 5.72 -8.18 -6.73
N ALA A 139 5.54 -9.50 -6.64
CA ALA A 139 6.61 -10.46 -6.90
C ALA A 139 7.30 -10.19 -8.24
N GLY A 140 8.63 -10.29 -8.26
CA GLY A 140 9.45 -10.06 -9.45
C GLY A 140 9.65 -8.59 -9.83
N ARG A 141 9.16 -7.61 -9.05
CA ARG A 141 9.16 -6.19 -9.40
C ARG A 141 9.86 -5.33 -8.34
N HIS A 142 11.16 -5.57 -8.14
CA HIS A 142 11.95 -4.94 -7.07
C HIS A 142 12.89 -3.83 -7.55
N GLU A 143 13.19 -3.75 -8.85
CA GLU A 143 14.28 -2.92 -9.39
C GLU A 143 14.07 -1.42 -9.14
N ALA A 144 12.82 -0.98 -9.14
CA ALA A 144 12.46 0.42 -8.92
C ALA A 144 12.29 0.80 -7.44
N ILE A 145 12.64 -0.10 -6.51
CA ILE A 145 12.52 0.12 -5.07
C ILE A 145 13.89 0.08 -4.42
N THR A 146 14.36 1.24 -3.99
CA THR A 146 15.70 1.46 -3.43
C THR A 146 16.06 0.50 -2.28
N LEU A 147 15.07 0.11 -1.47
CA LEU A 147 15.26 -0.83 -0.37
C LEU A 147 15.99 -2.10 -0.82
N PHE A 148 15.56 -2.71 -1.93
CA PHE A 148 16.08 -4.00 -2.40
C PHE A 148 17.49 -3.90 -2.96
N ARG A 149 17.98 -2.72 -3.35
CA ARG A 149 19.36 -2.48 -3.73
C ARG A 149 20.33 -2.72 -2.56
N TYR A 150 19.90 -2.40 -1.35
CA TYR A 150 20.71 -2.51 -0.13
C TYR A 150 20.39 -3.74 0.70
N PHE A 151 19.21 -4.30 0.51
CA PHE A 151 18.73 -5.52 1.20
C PHE A 151 18.31 -6.57 0.17
N PRO A 152 19.25 -7.10 -0.65
CA PRO A 152 18.90 -8.08 -1.69
C PRO A 152 18.34 -9.38 -1.10
N GLU A 153 18.65 -9.70 0.16
CA GLU A 153 18.10 -10.85 0.86
C GLU A 153 16.57 -10.73 1.04
N ALA A 154 16.04 -9.51 1.07
CA ALA A 154 14.62 -9.25 1.18
C ALA A 154 13.84 -9.47 -0.15
N ILE A 155 14.55 -9.62 -1.29
CA ILE A 155 13.92 -9.93 -2.59
C ILE A 155 13.19 -11.28 -2.55
N ALA A 156 13.73 -12.26 -1.83
CA ALA A 156 13.05 -13.56 -1.67
C ALA A 156 11.70 -13.42 -0.95
N VAL A 157 11.61 -12.50 0.03
CA VAL A 157 10.36 -12.19 0.71
C VAL A 157 9.38 -11.51 -0.24
N LEU A 158 9.83 -10.51 -1.02
CA LEU A 158 8.97 -9.88 -2.02
C LEU A 158 8.46 -10.90 -3.04
N ASN A 159 9.30 -11.85 -3.46
CA ASN A 159 8.92 -12.88 -4.42
C ASN A 159 7.94 -13.93 -3.85
N SER A 160 7.68 -13.92 -2.54
CA SER A 160 6.58 -14.67 -1.92
C SER A 160 5.23 -13.94 -1.94
N TYR A 161 5.22 -12.67 -2.35
CA TYR A 161 3.99 -11.91 -2.52
C TYR A 161 3.26 -12.34 -3.80
N PRO A 162 1.96 -12.03 -3.94
CA PRO A 162 1.27 -12.21 -5.21
C PRO A 162 1.96 -11.43 -6.33
N SER A 163 2.09 -12.05 -7.50
CA SER A 163 2.44 -11.34 -8.73
C SER A 163 1.24 -10.55 -9.26
N VAL A 164 1.48 -9.67 -10.23
CA VAL A 164 0.38 -8.99 -10.95
C VAL A 164 -0.56 -10.01 -11.56
N ALA A 165 -0.02 -11.07 -12.19
CA ALA A 165 -0.82 -12.12 -12.82
C ALA A 165 -1.68 -12.91 -11.81
N ASP A 166 -1.17 -13.17 -10.60
CA ASP A 166 -1.94 -13.84 -9.55
C ASP A 166 -3.14 -12.99 -9.12
N VAL A 167 -2.93 -11.67 -8.95
CA VAL A 167 -4.01 -10.76 -8.60
C VAL A 167 -5.03 -10.64 -9.73
N GLU A 168 -4.56 -10.46 -10.96
CA GLU A 168 -5.45 -10.41 -12.15
C GLU A 168 -6.27 -11.69 -12.27
N ALA A 169 -5.67 -12.85 -12.10
CA ALA A 169 -6.38 -14.14 -12.19
C ALA A 169 -7.44 -14.28 -11.10
N ALA A 170 -7.11 -13.94 -9.85
CA ALA A 170 -8.05 -14.01 -8.73
C ALA A 170 -9.24 -13.05 -8.91
N PHE A 171 -8.97 -11.82 -9.34
CA PHE A 171 -10.01 -10.82 -9.58
C PHE A 171 -10.83 -11.09 -10.84
N ALA A 172 -10.24 -11.71 -11.88
CA ALA A 172 -10.97 -12.13 -13.08
C ALA A 172 -12.06 -13.16 -12.76
N VAL A 173 -11.83 -14.09 -11.82
CA VAL A 173 -12.84 -15.04 -11.35
C VAL A 173 -14.03 -14.30 -10.69
N ALA A 174 -13.79 -13.16 -10.05
CA ALA A 174 -14.84 -12.31 -9.49
C ALA A 174 -15.48 -11.35 -10.52
N GLY A 175 -15.10 -11.44 -11.81
CA GLY A 175 -15.67 -10.66 -12.90
C GLY A 175 -15.01 -9.29 -13.14
N PHE A 176 -13.81 -9.06 -12.63
CA PHE A 176 -13.01 -7.89 -12.95
C PHE A 176 -12.14 -8.10 -14.20
N THR A 177 -11.82 -7.01 -14.88
CA THR A 177 -10.86 -6.98 -15.98
C THR A 177 -9.81 -5.90 -15.71
N THR A 178 -8.60 -6.08 -16.21
CA THR A 178 -7.54 -5.08 -16.09
C THR A 178 -7.86 -3.86 -16.96
N ALA A 179 -7.93 -2.70 -16.33
CA ALA A 179 -8.21 -1.41 -16.98
C ALA A 179 -6.94 -0.53 -17.08
N GLY A 180 -5.89 -0.84 -16.32
CA GLY A 180 -4.63 -0.13 -16.39
C GLY A 180 -3.56 -0.75 -15.50
N PHE A 181 -2.31 -0.54 -15.89
CA PHE A 181 -1.13 -0.91 -15.11
C PHE A 181 -0.01 0.09 -15.38
N GLU A 182 0.51 0.72 -14.35
CA GLU A 182 1.61 1.67 -14.49
C GLU A 182 2.50 1.70 -13.25
N GLN A 183 3.76 2.11 -13.42
CA GLN A 183 4.64 2.46 -12.31
C GLN A 183 4.49 3.93 -11.97
N VAL A 184 4.24 4.23 -10.70
CA VAL A 184 4.09 5.59 -10.20
C VAL A 184 5.32 5.96 -9.38
N PRO A 185 6.15 6.90 -9.86
CA PRO A 185 7.32 7.36 -9.12
C PRO A 185 6.88 8.18 -7.90
N GLN A 186 7.59 7.97 -6.79
CA GLN A 186 7.34 8.67 -5.54
C GLN A 186 8.67 9.09 -4.88
N LEU A 187 8.74 10.32 -4.42
CA LEU A 187 9.83 10.75 -3.57
C LEU A 187 9.70 10.06 -2.21
N THR A 188 10.65 9.17 -1.89
CA THR A 188 10.65 8.42 -0.62
C THR A 188 11.45 9.15 0.45
N ALA A 189 12.56 9.79 0.07
CA ALA A 189 13.34 10.61 0.97
C ALA A 189 14.12 11.69 0.22
N PRO A 190 14.44 12.84 0.84
CA PRO A 190 15.19 13.90 0.19
C PRO A 190 16.66 13.54 -0.07
N SER A 191 17.18 12.49 0.57
CA SER A 191 18.50 11.93 0.31
C SER A 191 18.61 10.51 0.89
N LEU A 192 19.59 9.73 0.38
CA LEU A 192 19.87 8.40 0.91
C LEU A 192 20.30 8.44 2.40
N ARG A 193 20.97 9.50 2.82
CA ARG A 193 21.33 9.74 4.23
C ARG A 193 20.08 9.88 5.11
N LYS A 194 19.07 10.61 4.63
CA LYS A 194 17.79 10.73 5.35
C LYS A 194 17.04 9.40 5.37
N ALA A 195 17.00 8.67 4.25
CA ALA A 195 16.43 7.34 4.19
C ALA A 195 17.08 6.38 5.20
N ALA A 196 18.42 6.35 5.24
CA ALA A 196 19.17 5.54 6.21
C ALA A 196 18.90 5.92 7.67
N ALA A 197 18.77 7.20 7.96
CA ALA A 197 18.49 7.69 9.34
C ALA A 197 17.07 7.39 9.82
N SER A 198 16.10 7.38 8.91
CA SER A 198 14.69 7.12 9.22
C SER A 198 14.29 5.65 9.08
N LEU A 199 15.17 4.78 8.58
CA LEU A 199 14.87 3.37 8.42
C LEU A 199 14.47 2.72 9.75
N ARG A 200 13.33 2.04 9.76
CA ARG A 200 12.86 1.23 10.88
C ARG A 200 12.47 -0.13 10.33
N ARG A 201 13.09 -1.19 10.87
CA ARG A 201 12.85 -2.58 10.42
C ARG A 201 11.36 -2.95 10.50
N GLU A 202 10.74 -2.55 11.59
CA GLU A 202 9.35 -2.82 11.95
C GLU A 202 8.34 -2.20 10.98
N ALA A 203 8.74 -1.17 10.25
CA ALA A 203 7.89 -0.54 9.23
C ALA A 203 7.92 -1.22 7.87
N HIS A 204 8.75 -2.24 7.69
CA HIS A 204 8.97 -2.90 6.40
C HIS A 204 8.87 -4.40 6.52
N THR A 205 7.75 -4.99 6.14
CA THR A 205 7.53 -6.46 6.13
C THR A 205 8.71 -7.24 5.54
N PRO A 206 9.29 -6.88 4.37
CA PRO A 206 10.42 -7.64 3.85
C PRO A 206 11.66 -7.60 4.75
N LEU A 207 11.88 -6.53 5.52
CA LEU A 207 13.01 -6.45 6.43
C LEU A 207 12.78 -7.20 7.74
N GLN A 208 11.53 -7.30 8.19
CA GLN A 208 11.20 -8.09 9.38
C GLN A 208 11.42 -9.59 9.15
N MET A 209 11.29 -10.06 7.91
CA MET A 209 11.35 -11.47 7.54
C MET A 209 12.75 -11.96 7.13
N ILE A 210 13.77 -11.10 7.07
CA ILE A 210 15.16 -11.51 6.88
C ILE A 210 15.88 -11.67 8.22
N SER A 211 17.02 -12.41 8.23
CA SER A 211 17.81 -12.60 9.46
C SER A 211 18.41 -11.29 9.98
N ASP A 212 18.81 -11.28 11.24
CA ASP A 212 19.45 -10.14 11.88
C ASP A 212 20.78 -9.79 11.21
N GLU A 213 21.52 -10.81 10.79
CA GLU A 213 22.80 -10.66 10.07
C GLU A 213 22.57 -10.01 8.70
N ALA A 214 21.56 -10.48 7.95
CA ALA A 214 21.20 -9.90 6.64
C ALA A 214 20.74 -8.45 6.78
N TYR A 215 19.93 -8.17 7.79
CA TYR A 215 19.50 -6.81 8.10
C TYR A 215 20.69 -5.90 8.46
N ALA A 216 21.57 -6.34 9.36
CA ALA A 216 22.76 -5.57 9.75
C ALA A 216 23.67 -5.29 8.55
N ALA A 217 23.92 -6.30 7.69
CA ALA A 217 24.69 -6.13 6.47
C ALA A 217 24.06 -5.12 5.50
N GLY A 218 22.74 -5.15 5.35
CA GLY A 218 21.98 -4.19 4.54
C GLY A 218 22.09 -2.76 5.06
N VAL A 219 22.01 -2.57 6.38
CA VAL A 219 22.21 -1.26 7.02
C VAL A 219 23.61 -0.71 6.76
N VAL A 220 24.65 -1.56 6.80
CA VAL A 220 26.02 -1.17 6.50
C VAL A 220 26.14 -0.73 5.04
N ARG A 221 25.59 -1.53 4.07
CA ARG A 221 25.58 -1.17 2.65
C ARG A 221 24.91 0.18 2.40
N LEU A 222 23.72 0.38 3.00
CA LEU A 222 22.94 1.61 2.87
C LEU A 222 23.70 2.82 3.41
N ARG A 223 24.28 2.72 4.60
CA ARG A 223 25.03 3.82 5.24
C ARG A 223 26.26 4.18 4.44
N LYS A 224 27.01 3.19 3.95
CA LYS A 224 28.20 3.42 3.11
C LYS A 224 27.82 4.15 1.82
N ALA A 225 26.78 3.72 1.12
CA ALA A 225 26.31 4.40 -0.09
C ALA A 225 25.84 5.85 0.21
N ALA A 226 25.22 6.08 1.35
CA ALA A 226 24.77 7.41 1.80
C ALA A 226 25.91 8.41 2.09
N GLU A 227 27.16 7.99 2.12
CA GLU A 227 28.33 8.89 2.23
C GLU A 227 28.59 9.63 0.92
N THR A 228 28.28 9.01 -0.22
CA THR A 228 28.61 9.53 -1.56
C THR A 228 27.36 9.87 -2.40
N GLU A 229 26.24 9.17 -2.18
CA GLU A 229 24.99 9.39 -2.92
C GLU A 229 24.15 10.47 -2.21
N THR A 230 24.10 11.68 -2.76
CA THR A 230 23.46 12.85 -2.13
C THR A 230 22.10 13.20 -2.73
N GLY A 231 21.73 12.60 -3.87
CA GLY A 231 20.46 12.86 -4.56
C GLY A 231 19.23 12.38 -3.80
N PRO A 232 18.03 12.80 -4.24
CA PRO A 232 16.78 12.32 -3.68
C PRO A 232 16.59 10.82 -3.95
N VAL A 233 15.93 10.13 -3.03
CA VAL A 233 15.51 8.74 -3.21
C VAL A 233 14.12 8.75 -3.84
N VAL A 234 14.05 8.26 -5.06
CA VAL A 234 12.80 8.12 -5.80
C VAL A 234 12.58 6.64 -6.07
N ASP A 235 11.56 6.08 -5.43
CA ASP A 235 11.09 4.73 -5.71
C ASP A 235 9.93 4.78 -6.69
N ALA A 236 9.61 3.66 -7.35
CA ALA A 236 8.35 3.52 -8.05
C ALA A 236 7.63 2.27 -7.56
N LEU A 237 6.35 2.45 -7.24
CA LEU A 237 5.44 1.35 -6.95
C LEU A 237 4.43 1.19 -8.07
N ASP A 238 3.94 -0.02 -8.23
CA ASP A 238 2.96 -0.32 -9.25
C ASP A 238 1.55 0.10 -8.82
N LEU A 239 0.78 0.60 -9.78
CA LEU A 239 -0.65 0.81 -9.71
C LEU A 239 -1.33 -0.12 -10.71
N LEU A 240 -2.00 -1.14 -10.19
CA LEU A 240 -2.87 -2.01 -10.96
C LEU A 240 -4.31 -1.50 -10.81
N VAL A 241 -5.01 -1.34 -11.91
CA VAL A 241 -6.39 -0.87 -11.95
C VAL A 241 -7.29 -1.93 -12.59
N LEU A 242 -8.34 -2.29 -11.88
CA LEU A 242 -9.32 -3.29 -12.29
C LEU A 242 -10.72 -2.66 -12.38
N ARG A 243 -11.58 -3.18 -13.26
CA ARG A 243 -13.00 -2.77 -13.40
C ARG A 243 -13.91 -3.97 -13.63
#